data_d2ea6f5fdf263820fc0f14d5e535bb2c
#
_entry.id   d2ea6f5fdf263820fc0f14d5e535bb2c
#
_cell.length_a   1.000
_cell.length_b   1.000
_cell.length_c   1.000
_cell.angle_alpha   90.00
_cell.angle_beta   90.00
_cell.angle_gamma   90.00
#
_symmetry.space_group_name_H-M   'P 1'
#
loop_
_entity.id
_entity.type
_entity.pdbx_description
1 polymer ?
#
loop_
_entity_poly.entity_id
_entity_poly.type
_entity_poly.pdbx_seq_one_letter_code
_entity_poly.pdbx_strand_id
1 'polypeptide(L)'
;DHSNVTYRLRANARWHDGKPITADDVLFSFDALKKNSPFYGAYYRHVVNVEKVGEREIKFTFDGPGNRELPQIVGQTNVLPKHWWEGTDKNGKKRDVTATTLEPPLGNGAYRIKEFVPGRTIVYERVKDYWGRNLNVNVGRDNFDEIRYEYFRDSTVALEAFKADHVDWRSENSAKNWATAYDFPAVRDKRVV
;
A
#
# COMPACT_ATOMS: atom_id res chain seq x y z
N ASP A 1 30.44 4.37 2.35
CA ASP A 1 30.29 5.75 2.83
C ASP A 1 28.83 6.24 2.88
N HIS A 2 27.90 5.44 2.39
CA HIS A 2 26.47 5.76 2.28
C HIS A 2 26.13 6.94 1.35
N SER A 3 26.98 7.24 0.36
CA SER A 3 26.69 8.27 -0.66
C SER A 3 25.74 7.78 -1.75
N ASN A 4 25.52 6.48 -1.85
CA ASN A 4 24.58 5.87 -2.78
C ASN A 4 24.13 4.48 -2.32
N VAL A 5 23.08 3.97 -2.95
CA VAL A 5 22.61 2.60 -2.79
C VAL A 5 22.08 2.08 -4.12
N THR A 6 22.32 0.81 -4.40
CA THR A 6 21.73 0.10 -5.54
C THR A 6 20.80 -0.99 -5.03
N TYR A 7 19.57 -0.98 -5.51
CA TYR A 7 18.57 -2.03 -5.24
C TYR A 7 18.42 -2.92 -6.45
N ARG A 8 18.28 -4.21 -6.19
CA ARG A 8 17.94 -5.21 -7.19
C ARG A 8 16.54 -5.75 -6.92
N LEU A 9 15.65 -5.56 -7.89
CA LEU A 9 14.29 -6.11 -7.84
C LEU A 9 14.33 -7.64 -7.99
N ARG A 10 13.45 -8.34 -7.28
CA ARG A 10 13.34 -9.80 -7.37
C ARG A 10 12.89 -10.21 -8.77
N ALA A 11 13.48 -11.27 -9.30
CA ALA A 11 13.22 -11.75 -10.65
C ALA A 11 11.77 -12.18 -10.88
N ASN A 12 11.10 -12.69 -9.83
CA ASN A 12 9.73 -13.17 -9.89
C ASN A 12 8.69 -12.11 -9.47
N ALA A 13 9.13 -10.88 -9.10
CA ALA A 13 8.22 -9.81 -8.74
C ALA A 13 7.40 -9.36 -9.96
N ARG A 14 6.06 -9.37 -9.82
CA ARG A 14 5.14 -9.03 -10.90
C ARG A 14 3.90 -8.31 -10.41
N TRP A 15 3.29 -7.57 -11.30
CA TRP A 15 1.99 -6.95 -11.13
C TRP A 15 0.86 -8.00 -11.21
N HIS A 16 -0.35 -7.64 -10.79
CA HIS A 16 -1.52 -8.54 -10.86
C HIS A 16 -1.94 -8.88 -12.30
N ASP A 17 -1.48 -8.12 -13.30
CA ASP A 17 -1.66 -8.45 -14.73
C ASP A 17 -0.57 -9.40 -15.27
N GLY A 18 0.34 -9.85 -14.43
CA GLY A 18 1.42 -10.78 -14.76
C GLY A 18 2.69 -10.12 -15.29
N LYS A 19 2.69 -8.83 -15.61
CA LYS A 19 3.88 -8.13 -16.09
C LYS A 19 4.94 -8.00 -14.99
N PRO A 20 6.23 -8.10 -15.32
CA PRO A 20 7.30 -7.95 -14.35
C PRO A 20 7.35 -6.54 -13.79
N ILE A 21 7.78 -6.41 -12.53
CA ILE A 21 8.15 -5.12 -11.93
C ILE A 21 9.56 -4.79 -12.38
N THR A 22 9.76 -3.61 -12.95
CA THR A 22 11.03 -3.18 -13.54
C THR A 22 11.62 -1.94 -12.86
N ALA A 23 12.88 -1.64 -13.17
CA ALA A 23 13.51 -0.40 -12.73
C ALA A 23 12.79 0.86 -13.29
N ASP A 24 12.14 0.74 -14.45
CA ASP A 24 11.35 1.84 -15.03
C ASP A 24 10.12 2.16 -14.19
N ASP A 25 9.49 1.15 -13.56
CA ASP A 25 8.39 1.37 -12.62
C ASP A 25 8.87 2.14 -11.38
N VAL A 26 10.07 1.82 -10.87
CA VAL A 26 10.65 2.52 -9.70
C VAL A 26 11.01 3.96 -10.04
N LEU A 27 11.64 4.21 -11.19
CA LEU A 27 11.95 5.57 -11.67
C LEU A 27 10.69 6.40 -11.81
N PHE A 28 9.70 5.87 -12.53
CA PHE A 28 8.39 6.52 -12.69
C PHE A 28 7.75 6.88 -11.36
N SER A 29 7.77 5.95 -10.42
CA SER A 29 7.16 6.12 -9.10
C SER A 29 7.86 7.19 -8.28
N PHE A 30 9.19 7.14 -8.25
CA PHE A 30 9.99 8.11 -7.51
C PHE A 30 9.75 9.53 -8.03
N ASP A 31 9.78 9.71 -9.35
CA ASP A 31 9.54 11.01 -9.99
C ASP A 31 8.12 11.51 -9.73
N ALA A 32 7.12 10.64 -9.89
CA ALA A 32 5.72 10.97 -9.64
C ALA A 32 5.50 11.40 -8.18
N LEU A 33 6.03 10.66 -7.22
CA LEU A 33 5.90 10.95 -5.79
C LEU A 33 6.63 12.24 -5.40
N LYS A 34 7.90 12.37 -5.80
CA LYS A 34 8.73 13.54 -5.46
C LYS A 34 8.17 14.84 -6.05
N LYS A 35 7.66 14.79 -7.29
CA LYS A 35 7.13 15.95 -8.01
C LYS A 35 5.76 16.39 -7.52
N ASN A 36 4.87 15.45 -7.21
CA ASN A 36 3.44 15.74 -7.01
C ASN A 36 3.00 15.72 -5.54
N SER A 37 3.87 15.32 -4.62
CA SER A 37 3.56 15.30 -3.19
C SER A 37 4.56 16.14 -2.40
N PRO A 38 4.12 17.21 -1.72
CA PRO A 38 4.99 18.01 -0.84
C PRO A 38 5.70 17.17 0.23
N PHE A 39 5.00 16.16 0.77
CA PHE A 39 5.57 15.24 1.73
C PHE A 39 6.76 14.47 1.15
N TYR A 40 6.57 13.80 0.00
CA TYR A 40 7.65 13.05 -0.64
C TYR A 40 8.74 13.96 -1.23
N GLY A 41 8.40 15.17 -1.69
CA GLY A 41 9.38 16.18 -2.08
C GLY A 41 10.36 16.50 -0.95
N ALA A 42 9.84 16.71 0.27
CA ALA A 42 10.66 16.93 1.45
C ALA A 42 11.39 15.64 1.91
N TYR A 43 10.70 14.50 1.88
CA TYR A 43 11.23 13.20 2.33
C TYR A 43 12.42 12.73 1.49
N TYR A 44 12.37 12.96 0.17
CA TYR A 44 13.44 12.59 -0.77
C TYR A 44 14.38 13.77 -1.12
N ARG A 45 14.40 14.87 -0.34
CA ARG A 45 15.21 16.05 -0.66
C ARG A 45 16.70 15.76 -0.85
N HIS A 46 17.23 14.78 -0.10
CA HIS A 46 18.64 14.39 -0.14
C HIS A 46 18.98 13.41 -1.27
N VAL A 47 18.02 13.02 -2.11
CA VAL A 47 18.26 12.21 -3.29
C VAL A 47 18.52 13.13 -4.48
N VAL A 48 19.75 13.15 -4.98
CA VAL A 48 20.17 14.04 -6.07
C VAL A 48 20.10 13.36 -7.44
N ASN A 49 20.21 12.04 -7.49
CA ASN A 49 20.10 11.28 -8.73
C ASN A 49 19.46 9.92 -8.49
N VAL A 50 18.66 9.48 -9.45
CA VAL A 50 18.10 8.12 -9.52
C VAL A 50 18.28 7.63 -10.94
N GLU A 51 18.93 6.50 -11.11
CA GLU A 51 19.25 5.97 -12.44
C GLU A 51 18.99 4.46 -12.53
N LYS A 52 18.50 4.05 -13.69
CA LYS A 52 18.39 2.64 -14.07
C LYS A 52 19.78 2.15 -14.47
N VAL A 53 20.33 1.17 -13.74
CA VAL A 53 21.62 0.54 -14.06
C VAL A 53 21.46 -0.85 -14.64
N GLY A 54 20.24 -1.36 -14.69
CA GLY A 54 19.87 -2.62 -15.30
C GLY A 54 18.35 -2.76 -15.33
N GLU A 55 17.80 -3.77 -16.02
CA GLU A 55 16.33 -3.98 -16.11
C GLU A 55 15.64 -4.09 -14.73
N ARG A 56 16.37 -4.60 -13.75
CA ARG A 56 15.91 -4.79 -12.37
C ARG A 56 16.81 -4.13 -11.34
N GLU A 57 17.67 -3.22 -11.76
CA GLU A 57 18.61 -2.54 -10.88
C GLU A 57 18.44 -1.04 -10.98
N ILE A 58 18.32 -0.41 -9.82
CA ILE A 58 18.15 1.03 -9.69
C ILE A 58 19.11 1.55 -8.65
N LYS A 59 19.80 2.64 -8.98
CA LYS A 59 20.75 3.30 -8.10
C LYS A 59 20.25 4.66 -7.69
N PHE A 60 20.29 4.92 -6.39
CA PHE A 60 20.01 6.22 -5.78
C PHE A 60 21.30 6.84 -5.31
N THR A 61 21.56 8.10 -5.66
CA THR A 61 22.71 8.88 -5.23
C THR A 61 22.25 10.01 -4.31
N PHE A 62 22.97 10.22 -3.23
CA PHE A 62 22.66 11.18 -2.19
C PHE A 62 23.56 12.41 -2.25
N ASP A 63 23.13 13.53 -1.67
CA ASP A 63 23.84 14.81 -1.66
C ASP A 63 25.09 14.83 -0.74
N GLY A 64 25.28 13.80 0.07
CA GLY A 64 26.45 13.65 0.93
C GLY A 64 26.60 12.25 1.52
N PRO A 65 27.77 11.91 2.03
CA PRO A 65 28.03 10.64 2.69
C PRO A 65 27.54 10.61 4.14
N GLY A 66 27.50 9.41 4.72
CA GLY A 66 27.36 9.22 6.18
C GLY A 66 25.94 9.08 6.69
N ASN A 67 24.91 9.48 5.96
CA ASN A 67 23.54 9.29 6.40
C ASN A 67 23.07 7.85 6.17
N ARG A 68 22.97 7.08 7.26
CA ARG A 68 22.60 5.65 7.22
C ARG A 68 21.10 5.40 6.98
N GLU A 69 20.25 6.42 7.11
CA GLU A 69 18.80 6.28 6.93
C GLU A 69 18.38 6.36 5.47
N LEU A 70 19.12 7.13 4.65
CA LEU A 70 18.76 7.37 3.25
C LEU A 70 18.59 6.09 2.41
N PRO A 71 19.44 5.07 2.52
CA PRO A 71 19.20 3.80 1.85
C PRO A 71 17.85 3.18 2.22
N GLN A 72 17.48 3.18 3.49
CA GLN A 72 16.21 2.63 3.94
C GLN A 72 15.01 3.50 3.53
N ILE A 73 15.15 4.82 3.56
CA ILE A 73 14.14 5.77 3.10
C ILE A 73 13.77 5.50 1.64
N VAL A 74 14.74 5.41 0.75
CA VAL A 74 14.47 5.13 -0.68
C VAL A 74 14.00 3.68 -0.91
N GLY A 75 14.39 2.74 -0.05
CA GLY A 75 13.92 1.36 -0.07
C GLY A 75 12.42 1.21 0.26
N GLN A 76 11.79 2.24 0.82
CA GLN A 76 10.35 2.28 1.14
C GLN A 76 9.53 2.97 0.04
N THR A 77 10.11 3.28 -1.11
CA THR A 77 9.37 3.89 -2.23
C THR A 77 8.21 3.01 -2.66
N ASN A 78 7.00 3.59 -2.65
CA ASN A 78 5.81 2.93 -3.16
C ASN A 78 5.91 2.83 -4.69
N VAL A 79 6.10 1.61 -5.19
CA VAL A 79 6.25 1.37 -6.63
C VAL A 79 4.88 1.32 -7.30
N LEU A 80 4.72 2.09 -8.37
CA LEU A 80 3.52 2.22 -9.18
C LEU A 80 3.74 1.56 -10.55
N PRO A 81 2.73 0.89 -11.14
CA PRO A 81 2.85 0.28 -12.46
C PRO A 81 2.86 1.35 -13.56
N LYS A 82 4.03 1.70 -14.05
CA LYS A 82 4.21 2.71 -15.10
C LYS A 82 3.30 2.47 -16.30
N HIS A 83 3.28 1.24 -16.82
CA HIS A 83 2.49 0.88 -17.99
C HIS A 83 0.97 1.07 -17.79
N TRP A 84 0.48 0.91 -16.56
CA TRP A 84 -0.93 1.12 -16.24
C TRP A 84 -1.25 2.61 -16.14
N TRP A 85 -0.40 3.37 -15.45
CA TRP A 85 -0.60 4.81 -15.28
C TRP A 85 -0.43 5.60 -16.57
N GLU A 86 0.48 5.20 -17.45
CA GLU A 86 0.65 5.79 -18.78
C GLU A 86 -0.41 5.35 -19.80
N GLY A 87 -1.22 4.36 -19.46
CA GLY A 87 -2.32 3.87 -20.27
C GLY A 87 -3.60 4.68 -20.15
N THR A 88 -4.69 4.13 -20.71
CA THR A 88 -6.02 4.71 -20.67
C THR A 88 -6.96 3.89 -19.77
N ASP A 89 -7.96 4.54 -19.19
CA ASP A 89 -9.05 3.88 -18.48
C ASP A 89 -9.99 3.13 -19.44
N LYS A 90 -11.01 2.48 -18.91
CA LYS A 90 -12.03 1.75 -19.70
C LYS A 90 -12.83 2.62 -20.68
N ASN A 91 -12.79 3.94 -20.53
CA ASN A 91 -13.48 4.89 -21.41
C ASN A 91 -12.51 5.50 -22.45
N GLY A 92 -11.25 5.04 -22.52
CA GLY A 92 -10.23 5.57 -23.42
C GLY A 92 -9.58 6.87 -22.96
N LYS A 93 -9.89 7.38 -21.76
CA LYS A 93 -9.27 8.57 -21.18
C LYS A 93 -7.90 8.20 -20.60
N LYS A 94 -6.87 9.00 -20.92
CA LYS A 94 -5.53 8.84 -20.33
C LYS A 94 -5.60 8.97 -18.80
N ARG A 95 -4.99 8.04 -18.09
CA ARG A 95 -4.88 8.10 -16.63
C ARG A 95 -3.96 9.24 -16.22
N ASP A 96 -4.26 9.83 -15.07
CA ASP A 96 -3.48 10.90 -14.46
C ASP A 96 -3.16 10.50 -13.02
N VAL A 97 -1.88 10.27 -12.73
CA VAL A 97 -1.39 9.86 -11.41
C VAL A 97 -1.63 10.93 -10.33
N THR A 98 -1.91 12.17 -10.73
CA THR A 98 -2.19 13.29 -9.82
C THR A 98 -3.67 13.46 -9.51
N ALA A 99 -4.55 12.80 -10.27
CA ALA A 99 -5.99 12.93 -10.13
C ALA A 99 -6.59 11.82 -9.27
N THR A 100 -7.67 12.15 -8.57
CA THR A 100 -8.50 11.14 -7.90
C THR A 100 -9.18 10.25 -8.93
N THR A 101 -9.16 8.94 -8.71
CA THR A 101 -9.82 7.96 -9.58
C THR A 101 -10.72 7.03 -8.77
N LEU A 102 -11.81 6.59 -9.39
CA LEU A 102 -12.66 5.49 -8.91
C LEU A 102 -12.33 4.16 -9.60
N GLU A 103 -11.33 4.14 -10.48
CA GLU A 103 -10.84 2.90 -11.08
C GLU A 103 -9.89 2.21 -10.08
N PRO A 104 -10.12 0.93 -9.72
CA PRO A 104 -9.20 0.19 -8.87
C PRO A 104 -7.80 0.16 -9.50
N PRO A 105 -6.76 0.64 -8.78
CA PRO A 105 -5.42 0.66 -9.32
C PRO A 105 -4.85 -0.77 -9.43
N LEU A 106 -4.01 -0.98 -10.45
CA LEU A 106 -3.24 -2.21 -10.59
C LEU A 106 -2.21 -2.30 -9.46
N GLY A 107 -2.25 -3.39 -8.70
CA GLY A 107 -1.33 -3.65 -7.59
C GLY A 107 -0.40 -4.84 -7.85
N ASN A 108 0.41 -5.16 -6.84
CA ASN A 108 1.36 -6.28 -6.85
C ASN A 108 1.39 -7.05 -5.52
N GLY A 109 0.50 -6.73 -4.59
CA GLY A 109 0.44 -7.30 -3.24
C GLY A 109 -0.33 -8.61 -3.15
N ALA A 110 -0.46 -9.12 -1.93
CA ALA A 110 -1.20 -10.34 -1.64
C ALA A 110 -2.72 -10.19 -1.83
N TYR A 111 -3.22 -8.96 -1.85
CA TYR A 111 -4.62 -8.63 -2.07
C TYR A 111 -4.79 -7.64 -3.20
N ARG A 112 -5.95 -7.69 -3.86
CA ARG A 112 -6.40 -6.70 -4.83
C ARG A 112 -7.83 -6.25 -4.51
N ILE A 113 -8.20 -5.06 -4.93
CA ILE A 113 -9.58 -4.59 -4.80
C ILE A 113 -10.48 -5.44 -5.69
N LYS A 114 -11.45 -6.13 -5.09
CA LYS A 114 -12.49 -6.89 -5.76
C LYS A 114 -13.64 -5.98 -6.18
N GLU A 115 -14.13 -5.20 -5.22
CA GLU A 115 -15.20 -4.24 -5.41
C GLU A 115 -15.11 -3.11 -4.39
N PHE A 116 -15.73 -1.99 -4.68
CA PHE A 116 -15.89 -0.93 -3.69
C PHE A 116 -17.11 -0.06 -4.00
N VAL A 117 -17.70 0.47 -2.93
CA VAL A 117 -18.76 1.48 -2.97
C VAL A 117 -18.20 2.71 -2.26
N PRO A 118 -17.98 3.84 -2.98
CA PRO A 118 -17.38 5.04 -2.41
C PRO A 118 -18.09 5.50 -1.12
N GLY A 119 -17.32 5.74 -0.07
CA GLY A 119 -17.82 6.17 1.23
C GLY A 119 -18.56 5.10 2.04
N ARG A 120 -18.66 3.86 1.55
CA ARG A 120 -19.40 2.79 2.23
C ARG A 120 -18.58 1.54 2.46
N THR A 121 -18.03 0.92 1.41
CA THR A 121 -17.31 -0.35 1.53
C THR A 121 -16.15 -0.46 0.55
N ILE A 122 -15.09 -1.17 0.97
CA ILE A 122 -14.06 -1.70 0.07
C ILE A 122 -13.87 -3.16 0.40
N VAL A 123 -13.91 -4.03 -0.61
CA VAL A 123 -13.64 -5.46 -0.48
C VAL A 123 -12.36 -5.80 -1.22
N TYR A 124 -11.44 -6.41 -0.51
CA TYR A 124 -10.22 -6.97 -1.06
C TYR A 124 -10.35 -8.48 -1.19
N GLU A 125 -9.86 -9.05 -2.28
CA GLU A 125 -9.74 -10.50 -2.45
C GLU A 125 -8.27 -10.91 -2.50
N ARG A 126 -7.98 -12.09 -1.97
CA ARG A 126 -6.63 -12.65 -1.94
C ARG A 126 -6.19 -13.08 -3.35
N VAL A 127 -4.98 -12.69 -3.72
CA VAL A 127 -4.32 -13.11 -4.98
C VAL A 127 -3.69 -14.49 -4.75
N LYS A 128 -4.31 -15.54 -5.29
CA LYS A 128 -3.92 -16.94 -5.04
C LYS A 128 -2.50 -17.26 -5.50
N ASP A 129 -2.05 -16.61 -6.58
CA ASP A 129 -0.72 -16.78 -7.18
C ASP A 129 0.23 -15.61 -6.88
N TYR A 130 0.01 -14.91 -5.76
CA TYR A 130 0.88 -13.82 -5.31
C TYR A 130 2.36 -14.23 -5.34
N TRP A 131 3.17 -13.48 -6.09
CA TRP A 131 4.58 -13.78 -6.33
C TRP A 131 5.44 -13.84 -5.06
N GLY A 132 5.05 -13.10 -4.03
CA GLY A 132 5.76 -13.01 -2.77
C GLY A 132 5.32 -14.02 -1.70
N ARG A 133 4.34 -14.90 -1.98
CA ARG A 133 3.72 -15.81 -1.01
C ARG A 133 4.74 -16.66 -0.24
N ASN A 134 5.77 -17.15 -0.93
CA ASN A 134 6.76 -18.06 -0.36
C ASN A 134 8.01 -17.36 0.18
N LEU A 135 8.02 -16.03 0.26
CA LEU A 135 9.09 -15.30 0.91
C LEU A 135 9.01 -15.52 2.42
N ASN A 136 10.14 -15.74 3.08
CA ASN A 136 10.20 -16.02 4.52
C ASN A 136 9.43 -14.99 5.36
N VAL A 137 9.44 -13.72 4.95
CA VAL A 137 8.74 -12.62 5.62
C VAL A 137 7.21 -12.67 5.45
N ASN A 138 6.71 -13.45 4.50
CA ASN A 138 5.28 -13.55 4.16
C ASN A 138 4.67 -14.90 4.53
N VAL A 139 5.49 -15.91 4.88
CA VAL A 139 4.99 -17.22 5.32
C VAL A 139 4.13 -17.04 6.56
N GLY A 140 2.92 -17.61 6.54
CA GLY A 140 1.94 -17.50 7.63
C GLY A 140 1.10 -16.21 7.62
N ARG A 141 1.29 -15.34 6.61
CA ARG A 141 0.49 -14.13 6.42
C ARG A 141 -0.60 -14.32 5.36
N ASP A 142 -1.44 -13.30 5.20
CA ASP A 142 -2.43 -13.20 4.12
C ASP A 142 -3.40 -14.41 4.10
N ASN A 143 -3.95 -14.74 5.29
CA ASN A 143 -4.71 -15.97 5.51
C ASN A 143 -6.20 -15.86 5.13
N PHE A 144 -6.76 -14.65 5.06
CA PHE A 144 -8.15 -14.45 4.70
C PHE A 144 -8.33 -14.45 3.19
N ASP A 145 -9.42 -15.05 2.70
CA ASP A 145 -9.76 -15.02 1.28
C ASP A 145 -10.30 -13.65 0.86
N GLU A 146 -11.05 -13.00 1.75
CA GLU A 146 -11.56 -11.65 1.58
C GLU A 146 -11.35 -10.82 2.84
N ILE A 147 -11.08 -9.53 2.65
CA ILE A 147 -11.02 -8.52 3.72
C ILE A 147 -11.97 -7.40 3.32
N ARG A 148 -12.98 -7.15 4.14
CA ARG A 148 -13.98 -6.13 3.90
C ARG A 148 -13.82 -4.97 4.87
N TYR A 149 -13.70 -3.75 4.36
CA TYR A 149 -13.73 -2.54 5.14
C TYR A 149 -15.10 -1.89 5.03
N GLU A 150 -15.74 -1.65 6.18
CA GLU A 150 -16.99 -0.92 6.30
C GLU A 150 -16.71 0.49 6.81
N TYR A 151 -17.24 1.50 6.13
CA TYR A 151 -17.10 2.90 6.52
C TYR A 151 -18.41 3.37 7.14
N PHE A 152 -18.31 3.90 8.35
CA PHE A 152 -19.44 4.42 9.10
C PHE A 152 -19.37 5.95 9.16
N ARG A 153 -20.54 6.59 9.29
CA ARG A 153 -20.65 8.04 9.37
C ARG A 153 -19.91 8.63 10.57
N ASP A 154 -19.99 7.92 11.71
CA ASP A 154 -19.37 8.32 12.96
C ASP A 154 -18.94 7.10 13.77
N SER A 155 -18.11 7.35 14.79
CA SER A 155 -17.55 6.30 15.63
C SER A 155 -18.59 5.60 16.53
N THR A 156 -19.70 6.26 16.85
CA THR A 156 -20.76 5.67 17.67
C THR A 156 -21.50 4.60 16.88
N VAL A 157 -21.88 4.89 15.63
CA VAL A 157 -22.49 3.91 14.73
C VAL A 157 -21.55 2.75 14.48
N ALA A 158 -20.25 3.03 14.27
CA ALA A 158 -19.25 1.97 14.11
C ALA A 158 -19.14 1.07 15.35
N LEU A 159 -19.22 1.65 16.55
CA LEU A 159 -19.19 0.89 17.81
C LEU A 159 -20.45 0.02 17.97
N GLU A 160 -21.63 0.56 17.66
CA GLU A 160 -22.87 -0.22 17.73
C GLU A 160 -22.90 -1.36 16.70
N ALA A 161 -22.36 -1.15 15.49
CA ALA A 161 -22.19 -2.21 14.50
C ALA A 161 -21.25 -3.33 14.99
N PHE A 162 -20.18 -2.97 15.68
CA PHE A 162 -19.26 -3.94 16.29
C PHE A 162 -19.94 -4.73 17.43
N LYS A 163 -20.70 -4.05 18.31
CA LYS A 163 -21.48 -4.72 19.37
C LYS A 163 -22.55 -5.66 18.82
N ALA A 164 -23.09 -5.35 17.64
CA ALA A 164 -24.07 -6.16 16.93
C ALA A 164 -23.46 -7.28 16.06
N ASP A 165 -22.14 -7.51 16.16
CA ASP A 165 -21.43 -8.55 15.42
C ASP A 165 -21.47 -8.39 13.87
N HIS A 166 -21.57 -7.14 13.40
CA HIS A 166 -21.56 -6.84 11.97
C HIS A 166 -20.14 -6.74 11.40
N VAL A 167 -19.13 -6.53 12.25
CA VAL A 167 -17.71 -6.47 11.88
C VAL A 167 -16.88 -7.27 12.88
N ASP A 168 -15.90 -8.00 12.39
CA ASP A 168 -15.06 -8.90 13.19
C ASP A 168 -13.97 -8.16 13.96
N TRP A 169 -13.60 -6.98 13.50
CA TRP A 169 -12.49 -6.21 14.07
C TRP A 169 -12.75 -4.71 14.02
N ARG A 170 -12.36 -4.01 15.07
CA ARG A 170 -12.46 -2.55 15.19
C ARG A 170 -11.29 -1.99 15.96
N SER A 171 -10.74 -0.87 15.49
CA SER A 171 -9.76 -0.08 16.25
C SER A 171 -10.48 0.96 17.10
N GLU A 172 -10.25 0.98 18.42
CA GLU A 172 -10.80 1.99 19.31
C GLU A 172 -9.75 3.04 19.63
N ASN A 173 -9.98 4.26 19.15
CA ASN A 173 -9.07 5.40 19.36
C ASN A 173 -9.55 6.38 20.44
N SER A 174 -10.72 6.10 21.05
CA SER A 174 -11.30 6.93 22.13
C SER A 174 -11.06 6.29 23.49
N ALA A 175 -10.24 6.90 24.32
CA ALA A 175 -10.01 6.46 25.70
C ALA A 175 -11.34 6.44 26.52
N LYS A 176 -12.26 7.37 26.26
CA LYS A 176 -13.58 7.38 26.88
C LYS A 176 -14.38 6.14 26.50
N ASN A 177 -14.47 5.81 25.21
CA ASN A 177 -15.20 4.62 24.77
C ASN A 177 -14.56 3.35 25.34
N TRP A 178 -13.24 3.27 25.32
CA TRP A 178 -12.51 2.15 25.91
C TRP A 178 -12.87 1.91 27.37
N ALA A 179 -12.95 2.98 28.16
CA ALA A 179 -13.26 2.89 29.58
C ALA A 179 -14.75 2.58 29.90
N THR A 180 -15.70 2.93 28.99
CA THR A 180 -17.13 2.93 29.35
C THR A 180 -18.03 2.16 28.43
N ALA A 181 -17.61 1.85 27.20
CA ALA A 181 -18.51 1.32 26.16
C ALA A 181 -18.25 -0.17 25.82
N TYR A 182 -17.19 -0.76 26.35
CA TYR A 182 -16.80 -2.16 26.13
C TYR A 182 -17.29 -3.11 27.24
N ASP A 183 -18.36 -2.76 27.91
CA ASP A 183 -19.07 -3.64 28.86
C ASP A 183 -20.35 -4.22 28.23
N PHE A 184 -20.21 -5.10 27.27
CA PHE A 184 -21.32 -5.81 26.64
C PHE A 184 -21.09 -7.34 26.66
N PRO A 185 -22.14 -8.17 26.40
CA PRO A 185 -22.07 -9.60 26.61
C PRO A 185 -20.87 -10.31 25.98
N ALA A 186 -20.55 -9.98 24.73
CA ALA A 186 -19.43 -10.62 24.02
C ALA A 186 -18.07 -10.35 24.67
N VAL A 187 -17.87 -9.19 25.30
CA VAL A 187 -16.64 -8.89 26.07
C VAL A 187 -16.64 -9.65 27.39
N ARG A 188 -17.77 -9.67 28.11
CA ARG A 188 -17.89 -10.41 29.37
C ARG A 188 -17.70 -11.91 29.18
N ASP A 189 -18.20 -12.45 28.07
CA ASP A 189 -18.07 -13.85 27.67
C ASP A 189 -16.70 -14.17 27.02
N LYS A 190 -15.78 -13.21 26.97
CA LYS A 190 -14.43 -13.34 26.36
C LYS A 190 -14.46 -13.76 24.88
N ARG A 191 -15.52 -13.47 24.15
CA ARG A 191 -15.61 -13.63 22.69
C ARG A 191 -14.95 -12.46 21.94
N VAL A 192 -14.85 -11.32 22.61
CA VAL A 192 -14.12 -10.13 22.15
C VAL A 192 -12.96 -9.91 23.12
N VAL A 193 -11.76 -9.74 22.58
CA VAL A 193 -10.49 -9.56 23.30
C VAL A 193 -9.74 -8.32 22.82
#